data_76ff1a6bb64c6d72565906244b0b5671
#
_entry.id   76ff1a6bb64c6d72565906244b0b5671
#
_cell.length_a   1.000
_cell.length_b   1.000
_cell.length_c   1.000
_cell.angle_alpha   90.00
_cell.angle_beta   90.00
_cell.angle_gamma   90.00
#
_symmetry.space_group_name_H-M   'P 1'
#
loop_
_entity.id
_entity.type
_entity.pdbx_description
1 polymer ?
#
loop_
_entity_poly.entity_id
_entity_poly.type
_entity_poly.pdbx_seq_one_letter_code
_entity_poly.pdbx_strand_id
1 'polypeptide(L)'
;ALLAVAGIGWLDDHRPLSARLRLAVHLTASLLCIAALPLPDIEGAGWRVALMLLGVFWLSGCINAWNFIDGSNGLVSIQCSWLGLGMAWIFAQIAAEGQAAAWPWALLSLLLAAGCAGFLPFNFPRAKIFLGDVGSGALGLVCGVLLWVAWSLSPTWFWCLLLLPSALLVDAGLTLAWRVVCGRRWYTAHREHLYQWLIRAGASHAQVALLYLGWNLAVVLPACVAIRRWPTLAPQIAVLVFMLAAAVWWFGKRGIRQRIRNRGSSA
;
A
#
# COMPACT_ATOMS: atom_id res chain seq x y z
N ALA A 1 -8.51 15.15 -8.60
CA ALA A 1 -7.94 13.80 -8.59
C ALA A 1 -8.71 12.89 -7.62
N LEU A 2 -8.76 13.19 -6.31
CA LEU A 2 -9.40 12.33 -5.30
C LEU A 2 -10.87 12.01 -5.63
N LEU A 3 -11.67 13.04 -5.98
CA LEU A 3 -13.06 12.88 -6.37
C LEU A 3 -13.22 12.01 -7.65
N ALA A 4 -12.27 12.08 -8.58
CA ALA A 4 -12.31 11.26 -9.78
C ALA A 4 -12.06 9.77 -9.46
N VAL A 5 -11.09 9.47 -8.58
CA VAL A 5 -10.80 8.10 -8.13
C VAL A 5 -11.96 7.55 -7.30
N ALA A 6 -12.49 8.32 -6.36
CA ALA A 6 -13.66 7.91 -5.58
C ALA A 6 -14.90 7.72 -6.47
N GLY A 7 -15.13 8.63 -7.42
CA GLY A 7 -16.26 8.57 -8.34
C GLY A 7 -16.22 7.36 -9.28
N ILE A 8 -15.05 7.01 -9.85
CA ILE A 8 -14.93 5.82 -10.69
C ILE A 8 -15.09 4.55 -9.85
N GLY A 9 -14.59 4.53 -8.59
CA GLY A 9 -14.81 3.43 -7.65
C GLY A 9 -16.29 3.25 -7.34
N TRP A 10 -17.00 4.35 -7.07
CA TRP A 10 -18.45 4.31 -6.83
C TRP A 10 -19.23 3.76 -8.03
N LEU A 11 -18.85 4.17 -9.24
CA LEU A 11 -19.46 3.65 -10.46
C LEU A 11 -19.18 2.15 -10.62
N ASP A 12 -17.96 1.69 -10.36
CA ASP A 12 -17.57 0.27 -10.46
C ASP A 12 -18.29 -0.60 -9.43
N ASP A 13 -18.47 -0.10 -8.19
CA ASP A 13 -19.25 -0.79 -7.14
C ASP A 13 -20.72 -1.00 -7.52
N HIS A 14 -21.29 -0.11 -8.36
CA HIS A 14 -22.69 -0.20 -8.80
C HIS A 14 -22.85 -0.87 -10.18
N ARG A 15 -21.89 -0.70 -11.07
CA ARG A 15 -21.92 -1.23 -12.44
C ARG A 15 -20.51 -1.63 -12.84
N PRO A 16 -20.23 -2.93 -13.06
CA PRO A 16 -18.90 -3.39 -13.44
C PRO A 16 -18.34 -2.62 -14.64
N LEU A 17 -17.25 -1.91 -14.43
CA LEU A 17 -16.57 -1.13 -15.47
C LEU A 17 -15.41 -1.91 -16.07
N SER A 18 -15.03 -1.53 -17.30
CA SER A 18 -13.84 -2.13 -17.89
C SER A 18 -12.57 -1.72 -17.14
N ALA A 19 -11.63 -2.65 -16.95
CA ALA A 19 -10.35 -2.38 -16.33
C ALA A 19 -9.57 -1.25 -17.05
N ARG A 20 -9.76 -1.10 -18.37
CA ARG A 20 -9.15 -0.03 -19.17
C ARG A 20 -9.65 1.35 -18.75
N LEU A 21 -10.97 1.49 -18.53
CA LEU A 21 -11.58 2.77 -18.13
C LEU A 21 -11.09 3.16 -16.72
N ARG A 22 -11.11 2.21 -15.78
CA ARG A 22 -10.59 2.44 -14.42
C ARG A 22 -9.14 2.89 -14.46
N LEU A 23 -8.29 2.16 -15.19
CA LEU A 23 -6.88 2.50 -15.33
C LEU A 23 -6.68 3.88 -15.97
N ALA A 24 -7.45 4.24 -16.99
CA ALA A 24 -7.37 5.56 -17.62
C ALA A 24 -7.68 6.69 -16.63
N VAL A 25 -8.74 6.53 -15.80
CA VAL A 25 -9.08 7.51 -14.75
C VAL A 25 -8.00 7.57 -13.68
N HIS A 26 -7.45 6.42 -13.24
CA HIS A 26 -6.37 6.39 -12.26
C HIS A 26 -5.10 7.07 -12.78
N LEU A 27 -4.71 6.83 -14.03
CA LEU A 27 -3.55 7.49 -14.66
C LEU A 27 -3.77 8.99 -14.79
N THR A 28 -4.95 9.42 -15.22
CA THR A 28 -5.29 10.85 -15.34
C THR A 28 -5.29 11.54 -13.96
N ALA A 29 -5.90 10.92 -12.95
CA ALA A 29 -5.90 11.45 -11.59
C ALA A 29 -4.48 11.52 -11.01
N SER A 30 -3.66 10.50 -11.26
CA SER A 30 -2.25 10.46 -10.86
C SER A 30 -1.44 11.55 -11.54
N LEU A 31 -1.65 11.78 -12.85
CA LEU A 31 -0.97 12.84 -13.59
C LEU A 31 -1.32 14.23 -13.04
N LEU A 32 -2.60 14.48 -12.77
CA LEU A 32 -3.04 15.74 -12.17
C LEU A 32 -2.45 15.96 -10.76
N CYS A 33 -2.32 14.89 -9.96
CA CYS A 33 -1.65 15.00 -8.66
C CYS A 33 -0.17 15.32 -8.83
N ILE A 34 0.56 14.56 -9.64
CA ILE A 34 2.02 14.75 -9.81
C ILE A 34 2.35 16.11 -10.42
N ALA A 35 1.52 16.62 -11.32
CA ALA A 35 1.70 17.95 -11.88
C ALA A 35 1.57 19.09 -10.81
N ALA A 36 0.85 18.83 -9.72
CA ALA A 36 0.64 19.80 -8.63
C ALA A 36 1.53 19.56 -7.40
N LEU A 37 2.23 18.41 -7.33
CA LEU A 37 3.05 18.03 -6.18
C LEU A 37 4.53 18.37 -6.40
N PRO A 38 5.30 18.60 -5.32
CA PRO A 38 6.73 18.75 -5.43
C PRO A 38 7.36 17.46 -6.01
N LEU A 39 8.35 17.64 -6.87
CA LEU A 39 9.20 16.56 -7.35
C LEU A 39 10.42 16.44 -6.46
N PRO A 40 10.93 15.22 -6.21
CA PRO A 40 12.21 15.04 -5.55
C PRO A 40 13.30 15.82 -6.29
N ASP A 41 14.15 16.50 -5.53
CA ASP A 41 15.26 17.27 -6.11
C ASP A 41 16.37 16.31 -6.56
N ILE A 42 16.42 16.10 -7.87
CA ILE A 42 17.46 15.31 -8.54
C ILE A 42 18.06 16.20 -9.62
N GLU A 43 19.37 16.41 -9.56
CA GLU A 43 20.08 17.28 -10.50
C GLU A 43 19.91 16.83 -11.96
N GLY A 44 19.60 17.79 -12.83
CA GLY A 44 19.50 17.62 -14.28
C GLY A 44 18.09 17.68 -14.86
N ALA A 45 17.88 18.52 -15.87
CA ALA A 45 16.56 18.76 -16.49
C ALA A 45 15.91 17.50 -17.09
N GLY A 46 16.72 16.54 -17.56
CA GLY A 46 16.21 15.29 -18.15
C GLY A 46 15.47 14.38 -17.15
N TRP A 47 15.77 14.48 -15.87
CA TRP A 47 15.16 13.64 -14.83
C TRP A 47 13.74 14.06 -14.47
N ARG A 48 13.36 15.32 -14.70
CA ARG A 48 12.01 15.80 -14.33
C ARG A 48 10.90 15.01 -15.01
N VAL A 49 11.02 14.73 -16.30
CA VAL A 49 10.02 13.93 -17.03
C VAL A 49 10.01 12.49 -16.51
N ALA A 50 11.18 11.89 -16.29
CA ALA A 50 11.27 10.54 -15.73
C ALA A 50 10.65 10.45 -14.34
N LEU A 51 10.88 11.45 -13.47
CA LEU A 51 10.26 11.52 -12.13
C LEU A 51 8.73 11.72 -12.23
N MET A 52 8.24 12.55 -13.15
CA MET A 52 6.80 12.68 -13.36
C MET A 52 6.18 11.35 -13.79
N LEU A 53 6.79 10.65 -14.74
CA LEU A 53 6.32 9.33 -15.17
C LEU A 53 6.37 8.31 -14.04
N LEU A 54 7.45 8.29 -13.25
CA LEU A 54 7.58 7.45 -12.06
C LEU A 54 6.48 7.76 -11.04
N GLY A 55 6.20 9.05 -10.78
CA GLY A 55 5.14 9.48 -9.86
C GLY A 55 3.75 9.06 -10.32
N VAL A 56 3.45 9.20 -11.60
CA VAL A 56 2.18 8.74 -12.19
C VAL A 56 2.03 7.22 -12.04
N PHE A 57 3.09 6.48 -12.36
CA PHE A 57 3.11 5.01 -12.18
C PHE A 57 2.98 4.62 -10.70
N TRP A 58 3.69 5.31 -9.81
CA TRP A 58 3.63 5.11 -8.37
C TRP A 58 2.21 5.31 -7.81
N LEU A 59 1.58 6.47 -8.06
CA LEU A 59 0.25 6.77 -7.55
C LEU A 59 -0.80 5.82 -8.12
N SER A 60 -0.76 5.56 -9.43
CA SER A 60 -1.66 4.59 -10.06
C SER A 60 -1.45 3.18 -9.50
N GLY A 61 -0.20 2.80 -9.23
CA GLY A 61 0.15 1.54 -8.58
C GLY A 61 -0.40 1.45 -7.16
N CYS A 62 -0.31 2.52 -6.37
CA CYS A 62 -0.88 2.58 -5.02
C CYS A 62 -2.41 2.44 -5.06
N ILE A 63 -3.11 3.18 -5.92
CA ILE A 63 -4.57 3.06 -6.07
C ILE A 63 -4.97 1.60 -6.31
N ASN A 64 -4.32 0.92 -7.25
CA ASN A 64 -4.63 -0.47 -7.57
C ASN A 64 -4.20 -1.45 -6.47
N ALA A 65 -3.03 -1.25 -5.84
CA ALA A 65 -2.53 -2.13 -4.79
C ALA A 65 -3.46 -2.14 -3.57
N TRP A 66 -3.94 -0.96 -3.14
CA TRP A 66 -4.91 -0.85 -2.04
C TRP A 66 -6.25 -1.51 -2.37
N ASN A 67 -6.73 -1.32 -3.61
CA ASN A 67 -7.94 -1.98 -4.08
C ASN A 67 -7.79 -3.52 -4.11
N PHE A 68 -6.64 -4.05 -4.55
CA PHE A 68 -6.39 -5.50 -4.57
C PHE A 68 -6.35 -6.15 -3.18
N ILE A 69 -6.00 -5.39 -2.15
CA ILE A 69 -5.89 -5.89 -0.77
C ILE A 69 -7.20 -5.71 0.02
N ASP A 70 -8.18 -4.98 -0.51
CA ASP A 70 -9.47 -4.71 0.16
C ASP A 70 -10.46 -5.89 0.10
N GLY A 71 -9.96 -7.09 0.16
CA GLY A 71 -10.81 -8.30 0.23
C GLY A 71 -10.87 -8.95 1.61
N SER A 72 -10.44 -8.27 2.68
CA SER A 72 -10.48 -8.76 4.05
C SER A 72 -10.88 -7.68 5.05
N ASN A 73 -11.83 -8.00 5.93
CA ASN A 73 -12.34 -7.06 6.92
C ASN A 73 -11.21 -6.43 7.74
N GLY A 74 -11.19 -5.11 7.81
CA GLY A 74 -10.25 -4.33 8.59
C GLY A 74 -8.82 -4.26 8.05
N LEU A 75 -8.44 -5.08 7.08
CA LEU A 75 -7.06 -5.17 6.62
C LEU A 75 -6.55 -3.82 6.08
N VAL A 76 -7.24 -3.23 5.10
CA VAL A 76 -6.87 -1.94 4.54
C VAL A 76 -6.93 -0.82 5.58
N SER A 77 -8.00 -0.77 6.39
CA SER A 77 -8.16 0.26 7.42
C SER A 77 -7.05 0.23 8.47
N ILE A 78 -6.65 -0.96 8.95
CA ILE A 78 -5.53 -1.14 9.89
C ILE A 78 -4.21 -0.72 9.23
N GLN A 79 -3.97 -1.10 7.99
CA GLN A 79 -2.75 -0.75 7.28
C GLN A 79 -2.67 0.75 6.96
N CYS A 80 -3.79 1.40 6.63
CA CYS A 80 -3.84 2.86 6.44
C CYS A 80 -3.68 3.61 7.77
N SER A 81 -4.23 3.09 8.88
CA SER A 81 -3.98 3.67 10.21
C SER A 81 -2.51 3.59 10.58
N TRP A 82 -1.87 2.43 10.39
CA TRP A 82 -0.44 2.24 10.59
C TRP A 82 0.39 3.22 9.75
N LEU A 83 0.11 3.28 8.45
CA LEU A 83 0.83 4.16 7.52
C LEU A 83 0.61 5.63 7.89
N GLY A 84 -0.61 6.02 8.19
CA GLY A 84 -0.94 7.39 8.59
C GLY A 84 -0.19 7.83 9.85
N LEU A 85 -0.10 6.97 10.89
CA LEU A 85 0.68 7.24 12.10
C LEU A 85 2.18 7.35 11.81
N GLY A 86 2.73 6.43 11.02
CA GLY A 86 4.13 6.45 10.59
C GLY A 86 4.47 7.70 9.79
N MET A 87 3.61 8.07 8.85
CA MET A 87 3.76 9.27 8.03
C MET A 87 3.64 10.57 8.85
N ALA A 88 2.68 10.62 9.80
CA ALA A 88 2.55 11.77 10.69
C ALA A 88 3.83 12.00 11.50
N TRP A 89 4.42 10.92 12.02
CA TRP A 89 5.69 11.01 12.74
C TRP A 89 6.82 11.44 11.81
N ILE A 90 6.95 10.88 10.60
CA ILE A 90 7.99 11.26 9.64
C ILE A 90 7.87 12.74 9.25
N PHE A 91 6.67 13.21 8.90
CA PHE A 91 6.48 14.62 8.57
C PHE A 91 6.78 15.55 9.75
N ALA A 92 6.45 15.15 10.99
CA ALA A 92 6.81 15.91 12.16
C ALA A 92 8.35 16.00 12.34
N GLN A 93 9.09 14.93 12.04
CA GLN A 93 10.57 14.97 12.06
C GLN A 93 11.11 15.89 10.94
N ILE A 94 10.58 15.80 9.72
CA ILE A 94 10.96 16.67 8.59
C ILE A 94 10.71 18.15 8.96
N ALA A 95 9.57 18.43 9.61
CA ALA A 95 9.27 19.78 10.08
C ALA A 95 10.24 20.26 11.17
N ALA A 96 10.61 19.39 12.11
CA ALA A 96 11.58 19.68 13.16
C ALA A 96 13.01 19.88 12.60
N GLU A 97 13.33 19.27 11.47
CA GLU A 97 14.58 19.46 10.71
C GLU A 97 14.60 20.81 9.94
N GLY A 98 13.59 21.67 10.12
CA GLY A 98 13.52 23.02 9.56
C GLY A 98 12.56 23.19 8.37
N GLN A 99 11.90 22.13 7.91
CA GLN A 99 10.94 22.19 6.80
C GLN A 99 9.50 22.36 7.32
N ALA A 100 9.15 23.55 7.80
CA ALA A 100 7.82 23.85 8.36
C ALA A 100 6.65 23.50 7.43
N ALA A 101 6.86 23.51 6.11
CA ALA A 101 5.88 23.07 5.10
C ALA A 101 5.44 21.59 5.26
N ALA A 102 6.13 20.79 6.09
CA ALA A 102 5.75 19.41 6.38
C ALA A 102 4.59 19.30 7.39
N TRP A 103 4.30 20.32 8.23
CA TRP A 103 3.24 20.25 9.24
C TRP A 103 1.84 19.96 8.69
N PRO A 104 1.36 20.59 7.61
CA PRO A 104 0.05 20.24 7.04
C PRO A 104 -0.05 18.76 6.63
N TRP A 105 1.04 18.18 6.14
CA TRP A 105 1.11 16.77 5.76
C TRP A 105 1.12 15.84 6.98
N ALA A 106 1.74 16.24 8.08
CA ALA A 106 1.64 15.53 9.35
C ALA A 106 0.19 15.47 9.84
N LEU A 107 -0.51 16.62 9.81
CA LEU A 107 -1.93 16.69 10.17
C LEU A 107 -2.80 15.84 9.26
N LEU A 108 -2.61 15.92 7.93
CA LEU A 108 -3.35 15.10 6.97
C LEU A 108 -3.13 13.59 7.24
N SER A 109 -1.90 13.21 7.59
CA SER A 109 -1.57 11.81 7.93
C SER A 109 -2.27 11.36 9.22
N LEU A 110 -2.36 12.20 10.23
CA LEU A 110 -3.14 11.93 11.44
C LEU A 110 -4.63 11.81 11.15
N LEU A 111 -5.17 12.69 10.31
CA LEU A 111 -6.58 12.62 9.88
C LEU A 111 -6.87 11.33 9.11
N LEU A 112 -5.96 10.89 8.25
CA LEU A 112 -6.04 9.59 7.58
C LEU A 112 -6.09 8.46 8.60
N ALA A 113 -5.16 8.44 9.56
CA ALA A 113 -5.11 7.40 10.60
C ALA A 113 -6.38 7.40 11.45
N ALA A 114 -6.85 8.57 11.89
CA ALA A 114 -8.05 8.73 12.69
C ALA A 114 -9.32 8.30 11.93
N GLY A 115 -9.45 8.69 10.65
CA GLY A 115 -10.57 8.30 9.79
C GLY A 115 -10.63 6.79 9.60
N CYS A 116 -9.50 6.15 9.30
CA CYS A 116 -9.41 4.69 9.18
C CYS A 116 -9.69 3.99 10.51
N ALA A 117 -9.17 4.49 11.64
CA ALA A 117 -9.44 3.95 12.97
C ALA A 117 -10.92 4.11 13.35
N GLY A 118 -11.55 5.26 13.02
CA GLY A 118 -12.98 5.50 13.22
C GLY A 118 -13.89 4.60 12.38
N PHE A 119 -13.42 4.14 11.22
CA PHE A 119 -14.12 3.18 10.38
C PHE A 119 -14.02 1.73 10.89
N LEU A 120 -12.94 1.39 11.62
CA LEU A 120 -12.67 0.02 12.09
C LEU A 120 -13.84 -0.62 12.87
N PRO A 121 -14.54 0.04 13.80
CA PRO A 121 -15.67 -0.56 14.53
C PRO A 121 -16.81 -1.07 13.62
N PHE A 122 -16.90 -0.54 12.41
CA PHE A 122 -17.90 -0.94 11.41
C PHE A 122 -17.38 -1.98 10.42
N ASN A 123 -16.04 -2.09 10.27
CA ASN A 123 -15.42 -2.98 9.30
C ASN A 123 -14.63 -4.15 9.93
N PHE A 124 -14.39 -4.15 11.24
CA PHE A 124 -13.58 -5.15 11.94
C PHE A 124 -14.18 -5.51 13.31
N PRO A 125 -14.08 -6.79 13.78
CA PRO A 125 -13.59 -7.97 13.05
C PRO A 125 -14.62 -8.54 12.08
N ARG A 126 -15.89 -8.18 12.23
CA ARG A 126 -17.03 -8.57 11.37
C ARG A 126 -17.53 -7.30 10.68
N ALA A 127 -17.32 -7.22 9.39
CA ALA A 127 -17.75 -6.06 8.62
C ALA A 127 -19.28 -5.93 8.61
N LYS A 128 -19.76 -4.74 8.99
CA LYS A 128 -21.14 -4.26 8.80
C LYS A 128 -21.21 -3.33 7.59
N ILE A 129 -20.09 -2.66 7.30
CA ILE A 129 -19.92 -1.76 6.16
C ILE A 129 -18.60 -2.13 5.50
N PHE A 130 -18.56 -2.16 4.17
CA PHE A 130 -17.37 -2.40 3.36
C PHE A 130 -16.80 -1.09 2.85
N LEU A 131 -15.49 -1.06 2.63
CA LEU A 131 -14.78 0.11 2.11
C LEU A 131 -15.12 0.36 0.63
N GLY A 132 -15.22 -0.73 -0.14
CA GLY A 132 -15.49 -0.71 -1.58
C GLY A 132 -14.38 -0.09 -2.41
N ASP A 133 -14.56 -0.08 -3.73
CA ASP A 133 -13.62 0.52 -4.67
C ASP A 133 -13.51 2.05 -4.46
N VAL A 134 -14.60 2.68 -3.98
CA VAL A 134 -14.62 4.10 -3.55
C VAL A 134 -13.53 4.37 -2.50
N GLY A 135 -13.57 3.62 -1.41
CA GLY A 135 -12.71 3.87 -0.26
C GLY A 135 -11.29 3.37 -0.49
N SER A 136 -11.13 2.14 -0.99
CA SER A 136 -9.81 1.54 -1.19
C SER A 136 -8.99 2.32 -2.22
N GLY A 137 -9.58 2.72 -3.34
CA GLY A 137 -8.91 3.55 -4.35
C GLY A 137 -8.54 4.94 -3.82
N ALA A 138 -9.45 5.60 -3.10
CA ALA A 138 -9.19 6.91 -2.49
C ALA A 138 -8.06 6.84 -1.46
N LEU A 139 -8.06 5.84 -0.58
CA LEU A 139 -7.01 5.60 0.41
C LEU A 139 -5.67 5.31 -0.27
N GLY A 140 -5.66 4.50 -1.33
CA GLY A 140 -4.46 4.22 -2.13
C GLY A 140 -3.84 5.48 -2.71
N LEU A 141 -4.66 6.37 -3.28
CA LEU A 141 -4.18 7.67 -3.78
C LEU A 141 -3.60 8.53 -2.66
N VAL A 142 -4.31 8.70 -1.54
CA VAL A 142 -3.84 9.53 -0.41
C VAL A 142 -2.54 8.97 0.18
N CYS A 143 -2.47 7.66 0.42
CA CYS A 143 -1.24 7.01 0.90
C CYS A 143 -0.08 7.21 -0.07
N GLY A 144 -0.32 7.02 -1.38
CA GLY A 144 0.69 7.23 -2.41
C GLY A 144 1.19 8.68 -2.47
N VAL A 145 0.30 9.67 -2.33
CA VAL A 145 0.63 11.09 -2.27
C VAL A 145 1.48 11.41 -1.04
N LEU A 146 1.09 10.94 0.15
CA LEU A 146 1.85 11.17 1.38
C LEU A 146 3.28 10.62 1.27
N LEU A 147 3.43 9.39 0.77
CA LEU A 147 4.74 8.78 0.56
C LEU A 147 5.58 9.56 -0.45
N TRP A 148 4.99 10.02 -1.55
CA TRP A 148 5.66 10.81 -2.58
C TRP A 148 6.13 12.17 -2.04
N VAL A 149 5.26 12.88 -1.34
CA VAL A 149 5.59 14.21 -0.79
C VAL A 149 6.69 14.10 0.27
N ALA A 150 6.63 13.11 1.17
CA ALA A 150 7.67 12.93 2.17
C ALA A 150 9.04 12.65 1.52
N TRP A 151 9.08 11.83 0.47
CA TRP A 151 10.31 11.61 -0.30
C TRP A 151 10.80 12.90 -0.98
N SER A 152 9.88 13.69 -1.55
CA SER A 152 10.21 14.96 -2.20
C SER A 152 10.74 16.01 -1.23
N LEU A 153 10.22 16.03 0.02
CA LEU A 153 10.67 16.97 1.05
C LEU A 153 11.98 16.52 1.70
N SER A 154 12.18 15.22 1.92
CA SER A 154 13.39 14.71 2.59
C SER A 154 13.75 13.33 2.06
N PRO A 155 14.69 13.24 1.09
CA PRO A 155 15.16 11.96 0.54
C PRO A 155 15.77 11.01 1.58
N THR A 156 16.24 11.54 2.72
CA THR A 156 16.81 10.73 3.82
C THR A 156 15.83 9.72 4.42
N TRP A 157 14.51 9.98 4.27
CA TRP A 157 13.45 9.08 4.73
C TRP A 157 13.04 8.02 3.71
N PHE A 158 13.59 8.06 2.48
CA PHE A 158 13.18 7.19 1.37
C PHE A 158 13.02 5.72 1.75
N TRP A 159 14.01 5.15 2.44
CA TRP A 159 13.98 3.74 2.80
C TRP A 159 12.90 3.40 3.83
N CYS A 160 12.69 4.26 4.84
CA CYS A 160 11.59 4.08 5.79
C CYS A 160 10.23 4.19 5.09
N LEU A 161 10.07 5.18 4.18
CA LEU A 161 8.85 5.37 3.41
C LEU A 161 8.51 4.14 2.57
N LEU A 162 9.52 3.53 1.96
CA LEU A 162 9.36 2.32 1.16
C LEU A 162 8.96 1.11 2.00
N LEU A 163 9.47 1.03 3.24
CA LEU A 163 9.18 -0.08 4.16
C LEU A 163 7.79 -0.01 4.79
N LEU A 164 7.27 1.20 5.07
CA LEU A 164 5.98 1.36 5.76
C LEU A 164 4.82 0.56 5.12
N PRO A 165 4.62 0.58 3.78
CA PRO A 165 3.58 -0.19 3.11
C PRO A 165 4.05 -1.58 2.63
N SER A 166 5.22 -2.07 3.06
CA SER A 166 5.86 -3.26 2.48
C SER A 166 4.99 -4.51 2.49
N ALA A 167 4.21 -4.74 3.55
CA ALA A 167 3.31 -5.89 3.63
C ALA A 167 2.30 -5.91 2.47
N LEU A 168 1.67 -4.75 2.19
CA LEU A 168 0.70 -4.60 1.10
C LEU A 168 1.37 -4.66 -0.27
N LEU A 169 2.46 -3.88 -0.44
CA LEU A 169 3.15 -3.76 -1.72
C LEU A 169 3.76 -5.10 -2.17
N VAL A 170 4.29 -5.89 -1.23
CA VAL A 170 4.84 -7.21 -1.55
C VAL A 170 3.74 -8.18 -1.93
N ASP A 171 2.63 -8.25 -1.18
CA ASP A 171 1.54 -9.16 -1.54
C ASP A 171 0.89 -8.76 -2.86
N ALA A 172 0.56 -7.49 -3.06
CA ALA A 172 -0.02 -7.02 -4.32
C ALA A 172 0.97 -7.19 -5.49
N GLY A 173 2.19 -6.67 -5.33
CA GLY A 173 3.19 -6.62 -6.39
C GLY A 173 3.69 -8.01 -6.82
N LEU A 174 4.07 -8.88 -5.87
CA LEU A 174 4.53 -10.23 -6.21
C LEU A 174 3.40 -11.10 -6.76
N THR A 175 2.16 -10.93 -6.29
CA THR A 175 1.03 -11.65 -6.88
C THR A 175 0.82 -11.23 -8.33
N LEU A 176 0.88 -9.93 -8.62
CA LEU A 176 0.73 -9.41 -9.97
C LEU A 176 1.88 -9.85 -10.87
N ALA A 177 3.13 -9.68 -10.41
CA ALA A 177 4.34 -10.09 -11.14
C ALA A 177 4.28 -11.60 -11.45
N TRP A 178 3.90 -12.44 -10.49
CA TRP A 178 3.76 -13.87 -10.69
C TRP A 178 2.71 -14.21 -11.75
N ARG A 179 1.58 -13.48 -11.80
CA ARG A 179 0.56 -13.68 -12.83
C ARG A 179 1.08 -13.35 -14.21
N VAL A 180 1.83 -12.24 -14.35
CA VAL A 180 2.47 -11.86 -15.61
C VAL A 180 3.46 -12.93 -16.08
N VAL A 181 4.37 -13.36 -15.20
CA VAL A 181 5.36 -14.42 -15.50
C VAL A 181 4.68 -15.74 -15.91
N CYS A 182 3.55 -16.07 -15.30
CA CYS A 182 2.78 -17.27 -15.65
C CYS A 182 1.86 -17.08 -16.87
N GLY A 183 1.96 -15.98 -17.62
CA GLY A 183 1.14 -15.71 -18.81
C GLY A 183 -0.35 -15.51 -18.52
N ARG A 184 -0.71 -15.21 -17.25
CA ARG A 184 -2.11 -14.99 -16.86
C ARG A 184 -2.51 -13.54 -17.11
N ARG A 185 -3.77 -13.32 -17.43
CA ARG A 185 -4.32 -11.97 -17.60
C ARG A 185 -4.28 -11.22 -16.25
N TRP A 186 -3.30 -10.33 -16.07
CA TRP A 186 -3.07 -9.58 -14.83
C TRP A 186 -4.20 -8.60 -14.49
N TYR A 187 -4.91 -8.10 -15.50
CA TYR A 187 -6.00 -7.12 -15.41
C TYR A 187 -7.37 -7.74 -15.13
N THR A 188 -7.48 -9.06 -15.02
CA THR A 188 -8.74 -9.73 -14.68
C THR A 188 -8.84 -9.96 -13.18
N ALA A 189 -10.07 -9.90 -12.64
CA ALA A 189 -10.32 -10.21 -11.24
C ALA A 189 -9.75 -11.60 -10.87
N HIS A 190 -9.08 -11.68 -9.74
CA HIS A 190 -8.48 -12.91 -9.24
C HIS A 190 -8.47 -12.95 -7.71
N ARG A 191 -8.27 -14.13 -7.16
CA ARG A 191 -8.21 -14.36 -5.70
C ARG A 191 -6.92 -15.10 -5.35
N GLU A 192 -5.76 -14.52 -5.69
CA GLU A 192 -4.46 -15.17 -5.57
C GLU A 192 -3.49 -14.48 -4.60
N HIS A 193 -3.90 -13.41 -3.92
CA HIS A 193 -3.12 -12.73 -2.90
C HIS A 193 -2.86 -13.62 -1.69
N LEU A 194 -1.78 -13.40 -0.96
CA LEU A 194 -1.43 -14.20 0.22
C LEU A 194 -2.54 -14.14 1.27
N TYR A 195 -3.08 -12.96 1.54
CA TYR A 195 -4.19 -12.81 2.49
C TYR A 195 -5.41 -13.66 2.12
N GLN A 196 -5.74 -13.77 0.82
CA GLN A 196 -6.86 -14.60 0.33
C GLN A 196 -6.56 -16.09 0.50
N TRP A 197 -5.32 -16.51 0.31
CA TRP A 197 -4.90 -17.88 0.56
C TRP A 197 -4.97 -18.23 2.05
N LEU A 198 -4.60 -17.31 2.95
CA LEU A 198 -4.74 -17.49 4.40
C LEU A 198 -6.20 -17.71 4.79
N ILE A 199 -7.12 -16.89 4.27
CA ILE A 199 -8.58 -17.04 4.52
C ILE A 199 -9.08 -18.40 4.01
N ARG A 200 -8.69 -18.82 2.81
CA ARG A 200 -9.05 -20.14 2.27
C ARG A 200 -8.49 -21.30 3.09
N ALA A 201 -7.37 -21.11 3.77
CA ALA A 201 -6.79 -22.09 4.67
C ALA A 201 -7.52 -22.18 6.01
N GLY A 202 -8.50 -21.29 6.26
CA GLY A 202 -9.31 -21.25 7.47
C GLY A 202 -8.93 -20.17 8.46
N ALA A 203 -8.00 -19.25 8.11
CA ALA A 203 -7.74 -18.09 8.94
C ALA A 203 -8.93 -17.12 8.91
N SER A 204 -9.28 -16.56 10.06
CA SER A 204 -10.28 -15.49 10.13
C SER A 204 -9.74 -14.18 9.57
N HIS A 205 -10.63 -13.28 9.12
CA HIS A 205 -10.24 -11.94 8.69
C HIS A 205 -9.43 -11.19 9.77
N ALA A 206 -9.80 -11.37 11.04
CA ALA A 206 -9.06 -10.78 12.16
C ALA A 206 -7.63 -11.32 12.27
N GLN A 207 -7.44 -12.62 12.15
CA GLN A 207 -6.10 -13.22 12.17
C GLN A 207 -5.25 -12.70 11.01
N VAL A 208 -5.82 -12.58 9.82
CA VAL A 208 -5.09 -12.03 8.65
C VAL A 208 -4.69 -10.57 8.90
N ALA A 209 -5.61 -9.72 9.33
CA ALA A 209 -5.31 -8.31 9.60
C ALA A 209 -4.25 -8.14 10.70
N LEU A 210 -4.32 -8.96 11.77
CA LEU A 210 -3.33 -8.96 12.85
C LEU A 210 -1.97 -9.50 12.42
N LEU A 211 -1.91 -10.47 11.50
CA LEU A 211 -0.64 -10.94 10.93
C LEU A 211 0.08 -9.83 10.15
N TYR A 212 -0.65 -9.07 9.34
CA TYR A 212 -0.08 -7.94 8.61
C TYR A 212 0.35 -6.79 9.54
N LEU A 213 -0.44 -6.51 10.59
CA LEU A 213 -0.02 -5.57 11.64
C LEU A 213 1.20 -6.08 12.40
N GLY A 214 1.24 -7.36 12.74
CA GLY A 214 2.38 -8.02 13.38
C GLY A 214 3.66 -7.89 12.57
N TRP A 215 3.59 -8.03 11.24
CA TRP A 215 4.70 -7.74 10.34
C TRP A 215 5.19 -6.29 10.50
N ASN A 216 4.28 -5.33 10.51
CA ASN A 216 4.63 -3.92 10.64
C ASN A 216 5.33 -3.62 11.98
N LEU A 217 4.82 -4.18 13.08
CA LEU A 217 5.36 -3.95 14.41
C LEU A 217 6.66 -4.72 14.67
N ALA A 218 6.76 -5.96 14.22
CA ALA A 218 7.89 -6.83 14.52
C ALA A 218 9.06 -6.70 13.52
N VAL A 219 8.80 -6.25 12.29
CA VAL A 219 9.82 -6.18 11.24
C VAL A 219 10.01 -4.74 10.76
N VAL A 220 8.93 -4.07 10.32
CA VAL A 220 9.05 -2.74 9.70
C VAL A 220 9.48 -1.69 10.70
N LEU A 221 8.85 -1.63 11.88
CA LEU A 221 9.19 -0.63 12.90
C LEU A 221 10.65 -0.75 13.37
N PRO A 222 11.16 -1.94 13.77
CA PRO A 222 12.57 -2.09 14.12
C PRO A 222 13.51 -1.77 12.95
N ALA A 223 13.15 -2.11 11.71
CA ALA A 223 13.96 -1.79 10.54
C ALA A 223 14.04 -0.26 10.31
N CYS A 224 12.94 0.47 10.46
CA CYS A 224 12.96 1.94 10.38
C CYS A 224 13.82 2.57 11.50
N VAL A 225 13.75 2.04 12.72
CA VAL A 225 14.63 2.47 13.83
C VAL A 225 16.09 2.19 13.49
N ALA A 226 16.41 1.01 12.97
CA ALA A 226 17.76 0.64 12.57
C ALA A 226 18.29 1.54 11.43
N ILE A 227 17.48 1.85 10.43
CA ILE A 227 17.81 2.77 9.32
C ILE A 227 18.15 4.16 9.87
N ARG A 228 17.39 4.66 10.83
CA ARG A 228 17.68 5.96 11.47
C ARG A 228 18.95 5.95 12.31
N ARG A 229 19.26 4.83 12.95
CA ARG A 229 20.48 4.66 13.76
C ARG A 229 21.74 4.47 12.91
N TRP A 230 21.60 3.79 11.75
CA TRP A 230 22.68 3.46 10.84
C TRP A 230 22.30 3.78 9.38
N PRO A 231 22.28 5.07 8.99
CA PRO A 231 21.81 5.49 7.67
C PRO A 231 22.60 4.88 6.49
N THR A 232 23.89 4.60 6.71
CA THR A 232 24.75 3.96 5.68
C THR A 232 24.33 2.53 5.35
N LEU A 233 23.61 1.85 6.26
CA LEU A 233 23.09 0.50 6.06
C LEU A 233 21.62 0.49 5.59
N ALA A 234 21.03 1.66 5.35
CA ALA A 234 19.62 1.75 4.99
C ALA A 234 19.24 0.92 3.75
N PRO A 235 20.00 0.93 2.63
CA PRO A 235 19.67 0.08 1.49
C PRO A 235 19.71 -1.41 1.82
N GLN A 236 20.73 -1.86 2.57
CA GLN A 236 20.91 -3.26 2.94
C GLN A 236 19.76 -3.74 3.84
N ILE A 237 19.39 -2.92 4.85
CA ILE A 237 18.26 -3.21 5.75
C ILE A 237 16.97 -3.31 4.93
N ALA A 238 16.72 -2.37 4.03
CA ALA A 238 15.53 -2.37 3.20
C ALA A 238 15.47 -3.61 2.29
N VAL A 239 16.57 -3.94 1.62
CA VAL A 239 16.66 -5.15 0.78
C VAL A 239 16.38 -6.40 1.62
N LEU A 240 16.97 -6.52 2.82
CA LEU A 240 16.74 -7.66 3.72
C LEU A 240 15.27 -7.79 4.09
N VAL A 241 14.59 -6.69 4.44
CA VAL A 241 13.15 -6.70 4.76
C VAL A 241 12.31 -7.14 3.56
N PHE A 242 12.61 -6.63 2.36
CA PHE A 242 11.88 -7.05 1.16
C PHE A 242 12.15 -8.51 0.79
N MET A 243 13.38 -8.99 0.93
CA MET A 243 13.71 -10.42 0.74
C MET A 243 12.94 -11.31 1.74
N LEU A 244 12.90 -10.90 3.01
CA LEU A 244 12.13 -11.61 4.03
C LEU A 244 10.63 -11.62 3.71
N ALA A 245 10.08 -10.47 3.32
CA ALA A 245 8.67 -10.37 2.91
C ALA A 245 8.36 -11.26 1.69
N ALA A 246 9.24 -11.27 0.70
CA ALA A 246 9.12 -12.13 -0.47
C ALA A 246 9.21 -13.62 -0.11
N ALA A 247 10.10 -13.99 0.81
CA ALA A 247 10.22 -15.35 1.33
C ALA A 247 8.95 -15.78 2.07
N VAL A 248 8.42 -14.93 2.97
CA VAL A 248 7.15 -15.17 3.68
C VAL A 248 6.01 -15.36 2.68
N TRP A 249 5.92 -14.49 1.67
CA TRP A 249 4.90 -14.58 0.62
C TRP A 249 5.02 -15.89 -0.16
N TRP A 250 6.24 -16.26 -0.60
CA TRP A 250 6.49 -17.44 -1.41
C TRP A 250 6.24 -18.76 -0.66
N PHE A 251 6.88 -18.90 0.50
CA PHE A 251 6.76 -20.12 1.31
C PHE A 251 5.38 -20.24 1.95
N GLY A 252 4.79 -19.12 2.38
CA GLY A 252 3.43 -19.08 2.89
C GLY A 252 2.42 -19.61 1.87
N LYS A 253 2.46 -19.10 0.63
CA LYS A 253 1.56 -19.58 -0.44
C LYS A 253 1.81 -21.05 -0.80
N ARG A 254 3.07 -21.50 -0.84
CA ARG A 254 3.38 -22.91 -1.12
C ARG A 254 2.84 -23.83 -0.03
N GLY A 255 3.11 -23.53 1.23
CA GLY A 255 2.65 -24.33 2.36
C GLY A 255 1.12 -24.40 2.45
N ILE A 256 0.44 -23.28 2.22
CA ILE A 256 -1.04 -23.22 2.21
C ILE A 256 -1.60 -24.08 1.07
N ARG A 257 -1.06 -23.97 -0.15
CA ARG A 257 -1.51 -24.77 -1.29
C ARG A 257 -1.36 -26.26 -1.04
N GLN A 258 -0.25 -26.70 -0.43
CA GLN A 258 -0.05 -28.10 -0.07
C GLN A 258 -1.08 -28.58 0.95
N ARG A 259 -1.35 -27.77 2.01
CA ARG A 259 -2.34 -28.13 3.03
C ARG A 259 -3.75 -28.29 2.45
N ILE A 260 -4.16 -27.38 1.57
CA ILE A 260 -5.48 -27.44 0.93
C ILE A 260 -5.57 -28.69 0.03
N ARG A 261 -4.53 -28.99 -0.75
CA ARG A 261 -4.49 -30.19 -1.62
C ARG A 261 -4.58 -31.47 -0.80
N ASN A 262 -3.85 -31.57 0.29
CA ASN A 262 -3.85 -32.78 1.14
C ASN A 262 -5.20 -33.01 1.83
N ARG A 263 -5.93 -31.94 2.20
CA ARG A 263 -7.30 -32.05 2.75
C ARG A 263 -8.31 -32.52 1.70
N GLY A 264 -8.14 -32.13 0.44
CA GLY A 264 -9.03 -32.56 -0.66
C GLY A 264 -8.76 -33.99 -1.15
N SER A 265 -7.60 -34.60 -0.81
CA SER A 265 -7.27 -36.00 -1.14
C SER A 265 -7.65 -37.00 -0.03
N SER A 266 -8.06 -36.51 1.13
CA SER A 266 -8.47 -37.30 2.29
C SER A 266 -9.99 -37.27 2.57
N ALA A 267 -10.76 -36.60 1.70
CA ALA A 267 -12.21 -36.58 1.65
C ALA A 267 -12.72 -37.28 0.39
#